data_b560d8afeb50354cdd0292e0dfbd2d44
#
_entry.id   b560d8afeb50354cdd0292e0dfbd2d44
#
_cell.length_a   1.000
_cell.length_b   1.000
_cell.length_c   1.000
_cell.angle_alpha   90.00
_cell.angle_beta   90.00
_cell.angle_gamma   90.00
#
_symmetry.space_group_name_H-M   'P 1'
#
loop_
_entity.id
_entity.type
_entity.pdbx_description
1 polymer ?
#
loop_
_entity_poly.entity_id
_entity_poly.type
_entity_poly.pdbx_seq_one_letter_code
_entity_poly.pdbx_strand_id
1 'polypeptide(L)'
;IRAMHDASNDKCLWIAFSERSDEMVDMLSEHFFGRDSFPWDGKMKACLDVIHEIGHNVKVTYKTVPETEVMSLDKAVNYFTMRLHNNGWGAMDDMKEEIRNLIEPLAINGEIHNKTVDKVAWVSWSVK
;
A
#
# COMPACT_ATOMS: atom_id res chain seq x y z
N ILE A 1 -13.03 5.99 13.86
CA ILE A 1 -12.18 6.39 15.00
C ILE A 1 -13.03 6.94 16.15
N ARG A 2 -13.91 7.90 15.92
CA ARG A 2 -14.78 8.45 16.98
C ARG A 2 -15.71 7.40 17.58
N ALA A 3 -16.35 6.56 16.75
CA ALA A 3 -17.21 5.49 17.24
C ALA A 3 -16.45 4.49 18.12
N MET A 4 -15.22 4.17 17.75
CA MET A 4 -14.32 3.33 18.50
C MET A 4 -13.93 3.94 19.84
N HIS A 5 -13.61 5.23 19.87
CA HIS A 5 -13.32 6.00 21.06
C HIS A 5 -14.53 6.03 22.00
N ASP A 6 -15.71 6.37 21.49
CA ASP A 6 -16.94 6.52 22.27
C ASP A 6 -17.42 5.18 22.85
N ALA A 7 -17.14 4.07 22.17
CA ALA A 7 -17.50 2.73 22.64
C ALA A 7 -16.56 2.16 23.70
N SER A 8 -15.38 2.74 23.87
CA SER A 8 -14.38 2.26 24.83
C SER A 8 -14.53 2.95 26.20
N ASN A 9 -14.24 2.19 27.25
CA ASN A 9 -14.23 2.72 28.62
C ASN A 9 -12.84 3.11 29.11
N ASP A 10 -11.79 2.69 28.44
CA ASP A 10 -10.41 2.89 28.90
C ASP A 10 -9.46 3.22 27.75
N LYS A 11 -9.10 2.24 26.95
CA LYS A 11 -8.07 2.38 25.91
C LYS A 11 -8.56 1.88 24.56
N CYS A 12 -8.03 2.48 23.53
CA CYS A 12 -8.21 2.04 22.16
C CYS A 12 -6.86 1.65 21.55
N LEU A 13 -6.89 0.66 20.68
CA LEU A 13 -5.77 0.27 19.84
C LEU A 13 -6.25 0.23 18.39
N TRP A 14 -5.54 0.90 17.51
CA TRP A 14 -5.80 0.89 16.08
C TRP A 14 -4.52 0.50 15.34
N ILE A 15 -4.65 -0.49 14.46
CA ILE A 15 -3.55 -0.97 13.65
C ILE A 15 -3.91 -0.71 12.19
N ALA A 16 -3.07 0.00 11.48
CA ALA A 16 -3.35 0.37 10.09
C ALA A 16 -2.08 0.42 9.25
N PHE A 17 -2.25 0.18 7.95
CA PHE A 17 -1.18 0.40 6.99
C PHE A 17 -0.98 1.91 6.80
N SER A 18 0.24 2.35 6.99
CA SER A 18 0.61 3.75 6.85
C SER A 18 1.13 4.06 5.46
N GLU A 19 1.96 3.19 4.90
CA GLU A 19 2.43 3.28 3.53
C GLU A 19 2.92 1.92 3.03
N ARG A 20 3.00 1.75 1.71
CA ARG A 20 3.52 0.55 1.09
C ARG A 20 4.49 0.93 -0.02
N SER A 21 5.65 0.31 -0.04
CA SER A 21 6.59 0.34 -1.15
C SER A 21 6.45 -0.96 -1.94
N ASP A 22 6.30 -0.86 -3.25
CA ASP A 22 6.12 -2.00 -4.15
C ASP A 22 7.04 -1.79 -5.36
N GLU A 23 8.07 -2.62 -5.45
CA GLU A 23 9.14 -2.44 -6.44
C GLU A 23 8.63 -2.45 -7.88
N MET A 24 7.74 -3.41 -8.23
CA MET A 24 7.20 -3.50 -9.59
C MET A 24 6.23 -2.37 -9.90
N VAL A 25 5.33 -2.06 -8.97
CA VAL A 25 4.38 -0.96 -9.16
C VAL A 25 5.10 0.37 -9.29
N ASP A 26 6.15 0.60 -8.51
CA ASP A 26 6.95 1.82 -8.57
C ASP A 26 7.66 1.95 -9.92
N MET A 27 8.27 0.86 -10.40
CA MET A 27 8.91 0.83 -11.71
C MET A 27 7.93 1.09 -12.85
N LEU A 28 6.78 0.42 -12.84
CA LEU A 28 5.75 0.58 -13.87
C LEU A 28 5.10 1.97 -13.83
N SER A 29 4.87 2.49 -12.64
CA SER A 29 4.31 3.83 -12.45
C SER A 29 5.23 4.91 -13.01
N GLU A 30 6.53 4.78 -12.78
CA GLU A 30 7.51 5.70 -13.32
C GLU A 30 7.56 5.62 -14.84
N HIS A 31 7.55 4.41 -15.40
CA HIS A 31 7.58 4.21 -16.85
C HIS A 31 6.37 4.83 -17.56
N PHE A 32 5.15 4.58 -17.06
CA PHE A 32 3.93 5.04 -17.71
C PHE A 32 3.56 6.49 -17.37
N PHE A 33 3.90 6.98 -16.20
CA PHE A 33 3.37 8.23 -15.65
C PHE A 33 4.40 9.20 -15.10
N GLY A 34 5.67 8.81 -15.07
CA GLY A 34 6.73 9.64 -14.51
C GLY A 34 6.62 9.83 -13.00
N ARG A 35 6.06 8.83 -12.30
CA ARG A 35 5.91 8.84 -10.84
C ARG A 35 6.59 7.62 -10.24
N ASP A 36 7.27 7.81 -9.11
CA ASP A 36 7.96 6.73 -8.40
C ASP A 36 6.99 5.76 -7.72
N SER A 37 5.79 6.23 -7.36
CA SER A 37 4.79 5.42 -6.68
C SER A 37 3.40 6.05 -6.76
N PHE A 38 2.37 5.26 -6.38
CA PHE A 38 1.03 5.80 -6.19
C PHE A 38 1.01 6.74 -4.99
N PRO A 39 0.35 7.89 -5.11
CA PRO A 39 0.14 8.75 -3.96
C PRO A 39 -0.78 8.05 -2.97
N TRP A 40 -0.33 7.92 -1.74
CA TRP A 40 -1.18 7.47 -0.64
C TRP A 40 -2.18 8.56 -0.31
N ASP A 41 -3.45 8.17 -0.13
CA ASP A 41 -4.45 9.12 0.33
C ASP A 41 -4.12 9.56 1.77
N GLY A 42 -4.57 10.71 2.17
CA GLY A 42 -4.29 11.28 3.49
C GLY A 42 -5.07 10.64 4.65
N LYS A 43 -5.65 9.44 4.47
CA LYS A 43 -6.49 8.81 5.50
C LYS A 43 -5.77 8.56 6.80
N MET A 44 -4.54 8.06 6.73
CA MET A 44 -3.75 7.81 7.92
C MET A 44 -3.52 9.09 8.72
N LYS A 45 -3.11 10.14 8.05
CA LYS A 45 -2.90 11.45 8.68
C LYS A 45 -4.20 12.00 9.27
N ALA A 46 -5.31 11.94 8.52
CA ALA A 46 -6.61 12.41 8.99
C ALA A 46 -7.07 11.64 10.23
N CYS A 47 -6.89 10.31 10.25
CA CYS A 47 -7.21 9.49 11.42
C CYS A 47 -6.34 9.84 12.63
N LEU A 48 -5.05 10.03 12.43
CA LEU A 48 -4.13 10.44 13.50
C LEU A 48 -4.50 11.82 14.06
N ASP A 49 -4.86 12.76 13.21
CA ASP A 49 -5.29 14.10 13.64
C ASP A 49 -6.53 14.00 14.55
N VAL A 50 -7.51 13.16 14.19
CA VAL A 50 -8.70 12.93 15.03
C VAL A 50 -8.31 12.28 16.35
N ILE A 51 -7.45 11.26 16.35
CA ILE A 51 -7.00 10.59 17.57
C ILE A 51 -6.28 11.56 18.50
N HIS A 52 -5.43 12.43 17.97
CA HIS A 52 -4.74 13.45 18.78
C HIS A 52 -5.70 14.49 19.35
N GLU A 53 -6.82 14.76 18.67
CA GLU A 53 -7.86 15.68 19.14
C GLU A 53 -8.67 15.10 20.30
N ILE A 54 -9.08 13.82 20.20
CA ILE A 54 -10.03 13.20 21.15
C ILE A 54 -9.37 12.30 22.19
N GLY A 55 -8.17 11.78 21.93
CA GLY A 55 -7.51 10.81 22.79
C GLY A 55 -6.50 11.45 23.75
N HIS A 56 -6.18 10.68 24.79
CA HIS A 56 -5.15 11.03 25.77
C HIS A 56 -4.01 10.02 25.69
N ASN A 57 -2.79 10.47 26.00
CA ASN A 57 -1.59 9.61 25.99
C ASN A 57 -1.43 8.84 24.68
N VAL A 58 -1.55 9.55 23.58
CA VAL A 58 -1.46 8.94 22.25
C VAL A 58 -0.04 8.45 22.00
N LYS A 59 0.06 7.17 21.63
CA LYS A 59 1.33 6.53 21.26
C LYS A 59 1.23 5.97 19.85
N VAL A 60 2.19 6.28 19.01
CA VAL A 60 2.28 5.78 17.64
C VAL A 60 3.60 5.04 17.49
N THR A 61 3.53 3.78 17.12
CA THR A 61 4.70 2.96 16.84
C THR A 61 4.59 2.42 15.41
N TYR A 62 5.66 2.53 14.65
CA TYR A 62 5.71 2.02 13.27
C TYR A 62 6.53 0.75 13.21
N LYS A 63 6.07 -0.19 12.37
CA LYS A 63 6.78 -1.42 12.08
C LYS A 63 6.81 -1.64 10.58
N THR A 64 7.97 -2.02 10.04
CA THR A 64 8.10 -2.38 8.62
C THR A 64 8.01 -3.89 8.46
N VAL A 65 7.28 -4.32 7.43
CA VAL A 65 7.09 -5.74 7.10
C VAL A 65 7.52 -5.94 5.65
N PRO A 66 8.73 -6.45 5.41
CA PRO A 66 9.18 -6.79 4.06
C PRO A 66 8.60 -8.13 3.63
N GLU A 67 8.17 -8.22 2.38
CA GLU A 67 7.65 -9.43 1.77
C GLU A 67 8.18 -9.60 0.35
N THR A 68 8.25 -10.84 -0.12
CA THR A 68 8.50 -11.16 -1.52
C THR A 68 7.32 -11.95 -2.05
N GLU A 69 6.62 -11.38 -3.03
CA GLU A 69 5.54 -12.05 -3.73
C GLU A 69 6.10 -12.75 -4.96
N VAL A 70 5.78 -14.02 -5.13
CA VAL A 70 6.20 -14.82 -6.28
C VAL A 70 4.99 -15.24 -7.08
N MET A 71 4.98 -14.93 -8.36
CA MET A 71 3.87 -15.29 -9.24
C MET A 71 4.38 -15.61 -10.64
N SER A 72 3.63 -16.43 -11.40
CA SER A 72 3.95 -16.70 -12.79
C SER A 72 3.94 -15.41 -13.61
N LEU A 73 4.68 -15.38 -14.72
CA LEU A 73 4.72 -14.22 -15.60
C LEU A 73 3.32 -13.79 -16.05
N ASP A 74 2.49 -14.74 -16.49
CA ASP A 74 1.13 -14.42 -16.95
C ASP A 74 0.26 -13.84 -15.84
N LYS A 75 0.34 -14.41 -14.64
CA LYS A 75 -0.38 -13.90 -13.48
C LYS A 75 0.11 -12.51 -13.09
N ALA A 76 1.41 -12.28 -13.13
CA ALA A 76 2.01 -10.98 -12.84
C ALA A 76 1.54 -9.91 -13.83
N VAL A 77 1.55 -10.22 -15.13
CA VAL A 77 1.08 -9.30 -16.16
C VAL A 77 -0.39 -8.90 -15.91
N ASN A 78 -1.25 -9.86 -15.62
CA ASN A 78 -2.65 -9.60 -15.34
C ASN A 78 -2.82 -8.77 -14.05
N TYR A 79 -2.12 -9.14 -13.01
CA TYR A 79 -2.18 -8.47 -11.70
C TYR A 79 -1.76 -6.99 -11.79
N PHE A 80 -0.61 -6.73 -12.38
CA PHE A 80 -0.11 -5.35 -12.47
C PHE A 80 -0.92 -4.51 -13.45
N THR A 81 -1.40 -5.10 -14.54
CA THR A 81 -2.29 -4.40 -15.48
C THR A 81 -3.57 -3.95 -14.78
N MET A 82 -4.23 -4.82 -14.03
CA MET A 82 -5.43 -4.49 -13.28
C MET A 82 -5.16 -3.44 -12.20
N ARG A 83 -4.04 -3.57 -11.52
CA ARG A 83 -3.69 -2.64 -10.44
C ARG A 83 -3.46 -1.22 -10.95
N LEU A 84 -2.75 -1.07 -12.06
CA LEU A 84 -2.56 0.23 -12.70
C LEU A 84 -3.87 0.79 -13.26
N HIS A 85 -4.68 -0.06 -13.88
CA HIS A 85 -5.98 0.32 -14.40
C HIS A 85 -6.93 0.80 -13.30
N ASN A 86 -7.02 0.09 -12.19
CA ASN A 86 -7.89 0.45 -11.05
C ASN A 86 -7.50 1.78 -10.40
N ASN A 87 -6.30 2.27 -10.64
CA ASN A 87 -5.85 3.59 -10.19
C ASN A 87 -6.13 4.69 -11.22
N GLY A 88 -7.00 4.43 -12.19
CA GLY A 88 -7.49 5.40 -13.15
C GLY A 88 -6.58 5.62 -14.35
N TRP A 89 -5.74 4.65 -14.69
CA TRP A 89 -4.67 4.86 -15.66
C TRP A 89 -4.77 3.98 -16.89
N GLY A 90 -5.29 4.57 -17.97
CA GLY A 90 -5.20 4.03 -19.31
C GLY A 90 -6.14 2.88 -19.63
N ALA A 91 -6.15 2.48 -20.90
CA ALA A 91 -6.88 1.33 -21.38
C ALA A 91 -6.12 0.05 -21.03
N MET A 92 -6.83 -0.92 -20.44
CA MET A 92 -6.23 -2.16 -19.92
C MET A 92 -5.46 -2.94 -20.97
N ASP A 93 -6.04 -3.11 -22.17
CA ASP A 93 -5.44 -3.92 -23.23
C ASP A 93 -4.16 -3.30 -23.81
N ASP A 94 -4.13 -1.96 -23.93
CA ASP A 94 -2.97 -1.24 -24.46
C ASP A 94 -1.76 -1.32 -23.54
N MET A 95 -1.99 -1.41 -22.23
CA MET A 95 -0.94 -1.48 -21.23
C MET A 95 -0.40 -2.88 -21.03
N LYS A 96 -1.22 -3.88 -21.25
CA LYS A 96 -0.91 -5.28 -20.92
C LYS A 96 0.31 -5.80 -21.65
N GLU A 97 0.41 -5.57 -22.95
CA GLU A 97 1.55 -6.01 -23.76
C GLU A 97 2.83 -5.29 -23.35
N GLU A 98 2.74 -3.99 -23.12
CA GLU A 98 3.89 -3.19 -22.71
C GLU A 98 4.37 -3.58 -21.31
N ILE A 99 3.46 -3.88 -20.38
CA ILE A 99 3.81 -4.41 -19.05
C ILE A 99 4.55 -5.74 -19.20
N ARG A 100 4.06 -6.64 -20.04
CA ARG A 100 4.74 -7.92 -20.31
C ARG A 100 6.17 -7.69 -20.81
N ASN A 101 6.34 -6.80 -21.77
CA ASN A 101 7.64 -6.48 -22.33
C ASN A 101 8.62 -5.92 -21.30
N LEU A 102 8.10 -5.20 -20.31
CA LEU A 102 8.91 -4.60 -19.25
C LEU A 102 9.31 -5.61 -18.15
N ILE A 103 8.42 -6.51 -17.78
CA ILE A 103 8.67 -7.43 -16.65
C ILE A 103 9.21 -8.79 -17.06
N GLU A 104 8.96 -9.24 -18.28
CA GLU A 104 9.46 -10.54 -18.77
C GLU A 104 10.98 -10.70 -18.64
N PRO A 105 11.81 -9.70 -18.97
CA PRO A 105 13.26 -9.80 -18.78
C PRO A 105 13.68 -9.96 -17.30
N LEU A 106 12.81 -9.64 -16.36
CA LEU A 106 13.07 -9.76 -14.93
C LEU A 106 12.64 -11.11 -14.36
N ALA A 107 11.98 -11.96 -15.19
CA ALA A 107 11.52 -13.27 -14.76
C ALA A 107 12.68 -14.21 -14.46
N ILE A 108 12.54 -14.97 -13.38
CA ILE A 108 13.46 -16.02 -12.98
C ILE A 108 12.72 -17.34 -13.06
N ASN A 109 13.13 -18.22 -13.98
CA ASN A 109 12.44 -19.49 -14.24
C ASN A 109 10.93 -19.31 -14.53
N GLY A 110 10.57 -18.29 -15.29
CA GLY A 110 9.18 -18.01 -15.65
C GLY A 110 8.35 -17.34 -14.55
N GLU A 111 8.97 -16.96 -13.45
CA GLU A 111 8.30 -16.34 -12.30
C GLU A 111 8.81 -14.93 -12.03
N ILE A 112 7.92 -14.06 -11.61
CA ILE A 112 8.22 -12.70 -11.16
C ILE A 112 8.30 -12.69 -9.64
N HIS A 113 9.42 -12.17 -9.14
CA HIS A 113 9.67 -11.97 -7.72
C HIS A 113 9.53 -10.48 -7.41
N ASN A 114 8.45 -10.12 -6.75
CA ASN A 114 8.16 -8.73 -6.41
C ASN A 114 8.40 -8.46 -4.93
N LYS A 115 9.23 -7.47 -4.63
CA LYS A 115 9.53 -7.07 -3.26
C LYS A 115 8.62 -5.94 -2.84
N THR A 116 7.97 -6.11 -1.70
CA THR A 116 7.12 -5.11 -1.08
C THR A 116 7.55 -4.85 0.35
N VAL A 117 7.37 -3.62 0.81
CA VAL A 117 7.58 -3.25 2.21
C VAL A 117 6.37 -2.47 2.68
N ASP A 118 5.66 -3.04 3.64
CA ASP A 118 4.53 -2.38 4.29
C ASP A 118 4.99 -1.71 5.57
N LYS A 119 4.57 -0.48 5.77
CA LYS A 119 4.75 0.23 7.04
C LYS A 119 3.43 0.24 7.77
N VAL A 120 3.41 -0.40 8.93
CA VAL A 120 2.22 -0.58 9.76
C VAL A 120 2.33 0.33 10.98
N ALA A 121 1.28 1.09 11.24
CA ALA A 121 1.17 1.93 12.42
C ALA A 121 0.35 1.24 13.50
N TRP A 122 0.87 1.22 14.70
CA TRP A 122 0.19 0.79 15.91
C TRP A 122 -0.10 2.03 16.73
N VAL A 123 -1.35 2.38 16.84
CA VAL A 123 -1.77 3.61 17.52
C VAL A 123 -2.62 3.25 18.72
N SER A 124 -2.21 3.70 19.89
CA SER A 124 -2.97 3.50 21.12
C SER A 124 -3.25 4.83 21.79
N TRP A 125 -4.38 4.92 22.46
CA TRP A 125 -4.74 6.12 23.23
C TRP A 125 -5.72 5.75 24.35
N SER A 126 -5.76 6.59 25.35
CA SER A 126 -6.73 6.50 26.44
C SER A 126 -7.92 7.41 26.14
N VAL A 127 -9.11 6.98 26.55
CA VAL A 127 -10.34 7.78 26.38
C VAL A 127 -10.57 8.79 27.51
N LYS A 128 -9.81 8.66 28.58
CA LYS A 128 -9.90 9.52 29.77
C LYS A 128 -8.54 10.06 30.18
#